data_82ae8908f663b8cd20754b55b31ab3d5
#
_entry.id   82ae8908f663b8cd20754b55b31ab3d5
#
_cell.length_a   1.000
_cell.length_b   1.000
_cell.length_c   1.000
_cell.angle_alpha   90.00
_cell.angle_beta   90.00
_cell.angle_gamma   90.00
#
_symmetry.space_group_name_H-M   'P 1'
#
loop_
_entity.id
_entity.type
_entity.pdbx_description
1 polymer ?
#
loop_
_entity_poly.entity_id
_entity_poly.type
_entity_poly.pdbx_seq_one_letter_code
_entity_poly.pdbx_strand_id
1 'polypeptide(L)'
;GIEPAASGNERFWLTLQPIQPLFSAVSAVISQLERRNATSALSRCKSFAYGQSLLARREARRRGADDALLLNTAGQLCCGTAANLLVRREGRWLTPGLSGGCLPGVMRSRCLATGLAQVGELGAMLRGGDQALLINSLSCRPIHRLDGVDLSPIGEASAEKLWEQLLE
;
A
#
# COMPACT_ATOMS: atom_id res chain seq x y z
N GLY A 1 -9.60 29.85 -8.16
CA GLY A 1 -10.82 29.36 -7.56
C GLY A 1 -10.75 27.87 -7.26
N ILE A 2 -11.55 27.43 -6.30
CA ILE A 2 -11.63 26.00 -5.91
C ILE A 2 -12.65 25.26 -6.77
N GLU A 3 -13.61 26.00 -7.33
CA GLU A 3 -14.64 25.41 -8.20
C GLU A 3 -14.09 25.19 -9.61
N PRO A 4 -14.33 24.02 -10.22
CA PRO A 4 -13.99 23.79 -11.60
C PRO A 4 -14.79 24.74 -12.50
N ALA A 5 -14.18 25.23 -13.57
CA ALA A 5 -14.89 26.00 -14.58
C ALA A 5 -16.03 25.13 -15.16
N ALA A 6 -17.17 25.80 -15.49
CA ALA A 6 -18.27 25.11 -16.15
C ALA A 6 -17.74 24.40 -17.42
N SER A 7 -18.24 23.17 -17.60
CA SER A 7 -17.80 22.18 -18.58
C SER A 7 -17.58 22.71 -20.01
N GLY A 8 -16.56 22.16 -20.70
CA GLY A 8 -16.41 22.31 -22.13
C GLY A 8 -14.99 22.22 -22.69
N ASN A 9 -13.95 22.26 -21.86
CA ASN A 9 -12.56 22.21 -22.32
C ASN A 9 -11.71 21.20 -21.51
N GLU A 10 -12.29 20.11 -21.10
CA GLU A 10 -11.54 19.04 -20.47
C GLU A 10 -10.55 18.46 -21.48
N ARG A 11 -9.29 18.36 -21.06
CA ARG A 11 -8.23 17.76 -21.87
C ARG A 11 -7.86 16.41 -21.28
N PHE A 12 -7.88 15.41 -22.13
CA PHE A 12 -7.37 14.08 -21.81
C PHE A 12 -6.16 13.78 -22.70
N TRP A 13 -5.10 13.27 -22.10
CA TRP A 13 -3.97 12.71 -22.84
C TRP A 13 -3.49 11.42 -22.19
N LEU A 14 -2.98 10.51 -22.98
CA LEU A 14 -2.43 9.25 -22.57
C LEU A 14 -0.99 9.14 -23.07
N THR A 15 -0.08 8.78 -22.18
CA THR A 15 1.29 8.41 -22.52
C THR A 15 1.55 6.97 -22.10
N LEU A 16 2.23 6.21 -22.96
CA LEU A 16 2.67 4.85 -22.66
C LEU A 16 4.19 4.84 -22.54
N GLN A 17 4.67 4.26 -21.44
CA GLN A 17 6.09 4.03 -21.23
C GLN A 17 6.29 2.59 -20.76
N PRO A 18 7.30 1.87 -21.29
CA PRO A 18 7.64 0.55 -20.80
C PRO A 18 8.13 0.68 -19.33
N ILE A 19 7.67 -0.21 -18.48
CA ILE A 19 8.08 -0.29 -17.08
C ILE A 19 8.35 -1.74 -16.72
N GLN A 20 9.40 -1.96 -15.91
CA GLN A 20 9.61 -3.25 -15.27
C GLN A 20 9.06 -3.19 -13.85
N PRO A 21 8.15 -4.11 -13.47
CA PRO A 21 7.66 -4.19 -12.11
C PRO A 21 8.77 -4.44 -11.10
N LEU A 22 8.58 -3.98 -9.86
CA LEU A 22 9.57 -4.12 -8.80
C LEU A 22 9.13 -5.15 -7.77
N PHE A 23 10.02 -6.11 -7.49
CA PHE A 23 9.77 -7.18 -6.52
C PHE A 23 10.79 -7.22 -5.39
N SER A 24 11.83 -6.37 -5.46
CA SER A 24 12.88 -6.31 -4.43
C SER A 24 12.30 -6.01 -3.04
N ALA A 25 12.78 -6.75 -2.05
CA ALA A 25 12.36 -6.58 -0.66
C ALA A 25 12.68 -5.18 -0.13
N VAL A 26 11.90 -4.72 0.83
CA VAL A 26 12.03 -3.39 1.46
C VAL A 26 12.05 -3.49 2.98
N SER A 27 12.78 -2.56 3.59
CA SER A 27 12.59 -2.19 4.98
C SER A 27 11.51 -1.12 5.11
N ALA A 28 10.74 -1.17 6.18
CA ALA A 28 9.69 -0.19 6.44
C ALA A 28 9.71 0.29 7.90
N VAL A 29 9.09 1.44 8.12
CA VAL A 29 8.77 1.97 9.45
C VAL A 29 7.29 2.29 9.53
N ILE A 30 6.70 2.29 10.71
CA ILE A 30 5.38 2.88 10.92
C ILE A 30 5.58 4.39 11.05
N SER A 31 4.91 5.17 10.18
CA SER A 31 4.99 6.62 10.21
C SER A 31 4.42 7.15 11.53
N GLN A 32 5.15 8.04 12.17
CA GLN A 32 4.74 8.75 13.37
C GLN A 32 4.12 10.11 13.04
N LEU A 33 4.47 10.66 11.87
CA LEU A 33 4.06 12.00 11.45
C LEU A 33 2.75 12.00 10.67
N GLU A 34 2.50 10.96 9.87
CA GLU A 34 1.40 10.93 8.92
C GLU A 34 0.44 9.75 9.17
N ARG A 35 -0.86 10.02 9.00
CA ARG A 35 -1.92 9.02 9.14
C ARG A 35 -2.94 9.14 8.02
N ARG A 36 -3.48 8.01 7.56
CA ARG A 36 -4.58 8.01 6.58
C ARG A 36 -5.88 8.42 7.27
N ASN A 37 -6.57 9.39 6.70
CA ASN A 37 -7.88 9.77 7.21
C ASN A 37 -8.93 8.73 6.80
N ALA A 38 -9.43 7.95 7.77
CA ALA A 38 -10.40 6.88 7.53
C ALA A 38 -11.75 7.41 7.03
N THR A 39 -12.13 8.62 7.41
CA THR A 39 -13.46 9.21 7.10
C THR A 39 -13.46 10.08 5.85
N SER A 40 -12.29 10.43 5.30
CA SER A 40 -12.22 11.28 4.11
C SER A 40 -12.47 10.50 2.82
N ALA A 41 -13.38 10.97 2.00
CA ALA A 41 -13.57 10.45 0.63
C ALA A 41 -12.30 10.57 -0.22
N LEU A 42 -11.46 11.60 0.02
CA LEU A 42 -10.20 11.80 -0.70
C LEU A 42 -9.19 10.68 -0.46
N SER A 43 -9.27 9.98 0.68
CA SER A 43 -8.42 8.82 0.94
C SER A 43 -8.64 7.67 -0.05
N ARG A 44 -9.82 7.60 -0.66
CA ARG A 44 -10.19 6.60 -1.67
C ARG A 44 -9.97 7.07 -3.11
N CYS A 45 -9.56 8.33 -3.30
CA CYS A 45 -9.29 8.89 -4.61
C CYS A 45 -7.81 8.80 -4.95
N LYS A 46 -7.50 8.26 -6.13
CA LYS A 46 -6.15 8.36 -6.69
C LYS A 46 -6.00 9.73 -7.33
N SER A 47 -5.31 10.61 -6.64
CA SER A 47 -5.11 12.01 -7.05
C SER A 47 -3.63 12.38 -7.04
N PHE A 48 -3.30 13.57 -7.51
CA PHE A 48 -1.94 14.12 -7.43
C PHE A 48 -1.57 14.65 -6.03
N ALA A 49 -2.47 14.59 -5.04
CA ALA A 49 -2.23 15.03 -3.67
C ALA A 49 -1.37 14.04 -2.88
N TYR A 50 -0.12 13.84 -3.30
CA TYR A 50 0.84 12.91 -2.68
C TYR A 50 1.59 13.48 -1.49
N GLY A 51 1.30 14.69 -1.04
CA GLY A 51 2.04 15.36 0.04
C GLY A 51 2.23 14.50 1.29
N GLN A 52 1.16 13.89 1.78
CA GLN A 52 1.20 12.98 2.94
C GLN A 52 2.12 11.78 2.71
N SER A 53 1.99 11.11 1.57
CA SER A 53 2.83 9.95 1.22
C SER A 53 4.31 10.34 1.06
N LEU A 54 4.59 11.52 0.51
CA LEU A 54 5.97 12.02 0.37
C LEU A 54 6.59 12.35 1.73
N LEU A 55 5.84 12.95 2.66
CA LEU A 55 6.30 13.23 4.01
C LEU A 55 6.60 11.94 4.78
N ALA A 56 5.70 10.96 4.72
CA ALA A 56 5.90 9.65 5.36
C ALA A 56 7.12 8.91 4.77
N ARG A 57 7.31 8.95 3.44
CA ARG A 57 8.48 8.34 2.80
C ARG A 57 9.78 9.06 3.17
N ARG A 58 9.74 10.38 3.31
CA ARG A 58 10.88 11.17 3.77
C ARG A 58 11.23 10.85 5.23
N GLU A 59 10.23 10.65 6.08
CA GLU A 59 10.42 10.15 7.44
C GLU A 59 11.12 8.78 7.43
N ALA A 60 10.62 7.81 6.65
CA ALA A 60 11.21 6.49 6.52
C ALA A 60 12.70 6.57 6.15
N ARG A 61 13.05 7.34 5.12
CA ARG A 61 14.44 7.53 4.68
C ARG A 61 15.33 8.12 5.77
N ARG A 62 14.83 9.08 6.57
CA ARG A 62 15.58 9.65 7.70
C ARG A 62 15.83 8.61 8.80
N ARG A 63 14.97 7.60 8.91
CA ARG A 63 15.10 6.48 9.84
C ARG A 63 15.79 5.26 9.25
N GLY A 64 16.40 5.40 8.05
CA GLY A 64 17.15 4.34 7.38
C GLY A 64 16.28 3.25 6.74
N ALA A 65 15.01 3.54 6.42
CA ALA A 65 14.09 2.60 5.78
C ALA A 65 13.66 3.06 4.37
N ASP A 66 13.19 2.11 3.56
CA ASP A 66 12.80 2.32 2.16
C ASP A 66 11.41 2.90 2.00
N ASP A 67 10.48 2.49 2.88
CA ASP A 67 9.07 2.93 2.83
C ASP A 67 8.49 3.11 4.24
N ALA A 68 7.31 3.72 4.32
CA ALA A 68 6.56 3.82 5.56
C ALA A 68 5.19 3.14 5.44
N LEU A 69 4.79 2.43 6.50
CA LEU A 69 3.42 2.05 6.73
C LEU A 69 2.68 3.19 7.42
N LEU A 70 1.50 3.49 6.93
CA LEU A 70 0.61 4.49 7.50
C LEU A 70 -0.44 3.78 8.36
N LEU A 71 -0.60 4.24 9.59
CA LEU A 71 -1.80 3.96 10.35
C LEU A 71 -2.93 4.86 9.86
N ASN A 72 -4.15 4.44 10.04
CA ASN A 72 -5.31 5.31 9.86
C ASN A 72 -5.59 6.14 11.12
N THR A 73 -6.57 7.03 11.04
CA THR A 73 -7.00 7.87 12.18
C THR A 73 -7.60 7.08 13.35
N ALA A 74 -7.95 5.80 13.14
CA ALA A 74 -8.34 4.89 14.22
C ALA A 74 -7.14 4.10 14.81
N GLY A 75 -5.92 4.38 14.38
CA GLY A 75 -4.71 3.74 14.88
C GLY A 75 -4.43 2.35 14.33
N GLN A 76 -5.05 1.95 13.21
CA GLN A 76 -4.86 0.65 12.59
C GLN A 76 -3.97 0.76 11.35
N LEU A 77 -3.17 -0.28 11.07
CA LEU A 77 -2.40 -0.41 9.83
C LEU A 77 -3.32 -0.28 8.61
N CYS A 78 -2.93 0.55 7.65
CA CYS A 78 -3.77 0.91 6.52
C CYS A 78 -3.10 0.60 5.17
N CYS A 79 -1.95 1.17 4.89
CA CYS A 79 -1.26 1.04 3.59
C CYS A 79 0.20 1.47 3.69
N GLY A 80 0.99 1.23 2.64
CA GLY A 80 2.27 1.90 2.42
C GLY A 80 2.09 3.30 1.82
N THR A 81 3.20 3.98 1.52
CA THR A 81 3.14 5.35 0.96
C THR A 81 2.54 5.41 -0.45
N ALA A 82 2.68 4.35 -1.25
CA ALA A 82 2.17 4.27 -2.62
C ALA A 82 1.59 2.89 -2.98
N ALA A 83 1.37 2.02 -2.00
CA ALA A 83 0.94 0.64 -2.20
C ALA A 83 -0.09 0.22 -1.15
N ASN A 84 -0.95 -0.73 -1.50
CA ASN A 84 -1.78 -1.43 -0.51
C ASN A 84 -0.92 -2.39 0.31
N LEU A 85 -1.34 -2.65 1.53
CA LEU A 85 -0.71 -3.61 2.43
C LEU A 85 -1.44 -4.95 2.35
N LEU A 86 -0.69 -6.03 2.14
CA LEU A 86 -1.12 -7.40 2.34
C LEU A 86 -0.32 -7.99 3.49
N VAL A 87 -0.98 -8.69 4.40
CA VAL A 87 -0.35 -9.37 5.52
C VAL A 87 -0.79 -10.82 5.53
N ARG A 88 0.15 -11.76 5.53
CA ARG A 88 -0.14 -13.18 5.72
C ARG A 88 -0.02 -13.51 7.19
N ARG A 89 -1.14 -13.86 7.79
CA ARG A 89 -1.27 -14.26 9.20
C ARG A 89 -1.96 -15.62 9.28
N GLU A 90 -1.38 -16.55 9.99
CA GLU A 90 -1.94 -17.90 10.15
C GLU A 90 -2.32 -18.55 8.80
N GLY A 91 -1.47 -18.38 7.79
CA GLY A 91 -1.65 -18.93 6.47
C GLY A 91 -2.62 -18.16 5.54
N ARG A 92 -3.30 -17.12 6.00
CA ARG A 92 -4.28 -16.33 5.24
C ARG A 92 -3.78 -14.96 4.90
N TRP A 93 -3.99 -14.51 3.66
CA TRP A 93 -3.71 -13.14 3.28
C TRP A 93 -4.84 -12.20 3.70
N LEU A 94 -4.48 -11.14 4.40
CA LEU A 94 -5.37 -10.08 4.87
C LEU A 94 -4.98 -8.74 4.26
N THR A 95 -5.96 -7.90 3.99
CA THR A 95 -5.74 -6.50 3.59
C THR A 95 -6.71 -5.59 4.33
N PRO A 96 -6.29 -4.38 4.73
CA PRO A 96 -7.17 -3.43 5.39
C PRO A 96 -8.42 -3.09 4.58
N GLY A 97 -9.53 -2.86 5.26
CA GLY A 97 -10.78 -2.44 4.66
C GLY A 97 -10.72 -1.01 4.12
N LEU A 98 -11.53 -0.70 3.11
CA LEU A 98 -11.64 0.66 2.56
C LEU A 98 -12.16 1.66 3.60
N SER A 99 -12.93 1.21 4.58
CA SER A 99 -13.35 2.01 5.74
C SER A 99 -12.17 2.54 6.56
N GLY A 100 -11.00 1.89 6.48
CA GLY A 100 -9.77 2.35 7.09
C GLY A 100 -9.06 3.47 6.32
N GLY A 101 -9.55 3.86 5.13
CA GLY A 101 -8.97 4.95 4.34
C GLY A 101 -7.88 4.52 3.36
N CYS A 102 -7.68 3.23 3.12
CA CYS A 102 -6.77 2.80 2.07
C CYS A 102 -7.37 3.03 0.67
N LEU A 103 -6.49 3.22 -0.32
CA LEU A 103 -6.92 3.34 -1.70
C LEU A 103 -7.53 2.01 -2.20
N PRO A 104 -8.64 2.02 -2.97
CA PRO A 104 -9.15 0.85 -3.68
C PRO A 104 -8.23 0.52 -4.88
N GLY A 105 -7.03 0.02 -4.59
CA GLY A 105 -6.03 -0.28 -5.62
C GLY A 105 -6.44 -1.45 -6.50
N VAL A 106 -6.07 -1.43 -7.78
CA VAL A 106 -6.40 -2.46 -8.76
C VAL A 106 -5.92 -3.84 -8.30
N MET A 107 -4.65 -3.97 -7.93
CA MET A 107 -4.10 -5.27 -7.49
C MET A 107 -4.74 -5.76 -6.19
N ARG A 108 -5.02 -4.85 -5.23
CA ARG A 108 -5.79 -5.19 -4.04
C ARG A 108 -7.17 -5.73 -4.40
N SER A 109 -7.86 -5.08 -5.32
CA SER A 109 -9.19 -5.52 -5.77
C SER A 109 -9.14 -6.90 -6.43
N ARG A 110 -8.10 -7.18 -7.21
CA ARG A 110 -7.88 -8.50 -7.81
C ARG A 110 -7.57 -9.56 -6.76
N CYS A 111 -6.75 -9.26 -5.75
CA CYS A 111 -6.54 -10.18 -4.61
C CYS A 111 -7.85 -10.60 -3.93
N LEU A 112 -8.77 -9.66 -3.77
CA LEU A 112 -10.07 -9.94 -3.15
C LEU A 112 -11.00 -10.72 -4.10
N ALA A 113 -11.03 -10.35 -5.38
CA ALA A 113 -11.89 -10.98 -6.38
C ALA A 113 -11.50 -12.44 -6.66
N THR A 114 -10.22 -12.76 -6.63
CA THR A 114 -9.70 -14.13 -6.82
C THR A 114 -9.75 -14.97 -5.53
N GLY A 115 -10.14 -14.39 -4.40
CA GLY A 115 -10.11 -15.06 -3.10
C GLY A 115 -8.70 -15.27 -2.52
N LEU A 116 -7.67 -14.71 -3.15
CA LEU A 116 -6.29 -14.76 -2.64
C LEU A 116 -6.19 -14.07 -1.28
N ALA A 117 -6.87 -12.96 -1.09
CA ALA A 117 -6.89 -12.23 0.17
C ALA A 117 -8.33 -11.94 0.60
N GLN A 118 -8.49 -11.67 1.88
CA GLN A 118 -9.74 -11.18 2.47
C GLN A 118 -9.51 -9.88 3.22
N VAL A 119 -10.58 -9.09 3.37
CA VAL A 119 -10.54 -7.91 4.22
C VAL A 119 -10.40 -8.34 5.68
N GLY A 120 -9.46 -7.72 6.40
CA GLY A 120 -9.23 -8.02 7.81
C GLY A 120 -8.62 -6.84 8.57
N GLU A 121 -8.83 -6.83 9.87
CA GLU A 121 -8.21 -5.87 10.77
C GLU A 121 -6.81 -6.33 11.16
N LEU A 122 -5.83 -5.46 10.99
CA LEU A 122 -4.43 -5.77 11.25
C LEU A 122 -3.93 -5.26 12.61
N GLY A 123 -4.72 -4.39 13.28
CA GLY A 123 -4.28 -3.68 14.48
C GLY A 123 -3.27 -2.57 14.19
N ALA A 124 -2.55 -2.12 15.22
CA ALA A 124 -1.59 -1.03 15.11
C ALA A 124 -0.19 -1.48 14.65
N MET A 125 0.10 -2.77 14.70
CA MET A 125 1.40 -3.35 14.36
C MET A 125 1.26 -4.76 13.78
N LEU A 126 2.30 -5.22 13.11
CA LEU A 126 2.41 -6.61 12.70
C LEU A 126 2.76 -7.50 13.91
N ARG A 127 2.36 -8.76 13.86
CA ARG A 127 2.65 -9.77 14.89
C ARG A 127 3.90 -10.57 14.53
N GLY A 128 4.52 -11.19 15.51
CA GLY A 128 5.55 -12.17 15.26
C GLY A 128 5.02 -13.29 14.36
N GLY A 129 5.77 -13.65 13.32
CA GLY A 129 5.36 -14.65 12.32
C GLY A 129 4.54 -14.09 11.14
N ASP A 130 4.04 -12.86 11.18
CA ASP A 130 3.41 -12.24 10.03
C ASP A 130 4.41 -12.08 8.87
N GLN A 131 3.92 -12.30 7.66
CA GLN A 131 4.58 -11.93 6.41
C GLN A 131 3.86 -10.73 5.81
N ALA A 132 4.56 -9.79 5.19
CA ALA A 132 3.94 -8.59 4.66
C ALA A 132 4.45 -8.23 3.26
N LEU A 133 3.54 -7.71 2.42
CA LEU A 133 3.81 -7.23 1.06
C LEU A 133 3.22 -5.83 0.87
N LEU A 134 3.95 -5.00 0.15
CA LEU A 134 3.44 -3.76 -0.45
C LEU A 134 3.11 -4.01 -1.91
N ILE A 135 1.82 -3.92 -2.29
CA ILE A 135 1.35 -4.26 -3.63
C ILE A 135 0.66 -3.09 -4.32
N ASN A 136 0.99 -2.88 -5.58
CA ASN A 136 0.29 -2.00 -6.52
C ASN A 136 0.48 -2.51 -7.95
N SER A 137 -0.01 -1.79 -8.96
CA SER A 137 0.10 -2.18 -10.39
C SER A 137 1.53 -2.18 -10.94
N LEU A 138 2.51 -1.68 -10.21
CA LEU A 138 3.90 -1.53 -10.63
C LEU A 138 4.87 -2.32 -9.75
N SER A 139 4.37 -2.95 -8.69
CA SER A 139 5.25 -3.64 -7.74
C SER A 139 4.49 -4.59 -6.81
N CYS A 140 5.20 -5.61 -6.34
CA CYS A 140 4.80 -6.44 -5.20
C CYS A 140 6.05 -6.71 -4.37
N ARG A 141 6.27 -5.92 -3.32
CA ARG A 141 7.53 -5.87 -2.59
C ARG A 141 7.39 -6.47 -1.19
N PRO A 142 8.13 -7.53 -0.85
CA PRO A 142 8.18 -8.06 0.50
C PRO A 142 8.72 -7.00 1.50
N ILE A 143 8.09 -6.92 2.67
CA ILE A 143 8.65 -6.17 3.80
C ILE A 143 9.45 -7.17 4.62
N HIS A 144 10.79 -7.07 4.60
CA HIS A 144 11.66 -7.96 5.37
C HIS A 144 11.92 -7.45 6.79
N ARG A 145 11.77 -6.13 7.02
CA ARG A 145 12.01 -5.49 8.32
C ARG A 145 11.02 -4.35 8.56
N LEU A 146 10.46 -4.28 9.77
CA LEU A 146 9.57 -3.20 10.19
C LEU A 146 10.05 -2.62 11.54
N ASP A 147 10.27 -1.30 11.60
CA ASP A 147 10.80 -0.58 12.77
C ASP A 147 12.04 -1.25 13.40
N GLY A 148 12.94 -1.78 12.56
CA GLY A 148 14.16 -2.46 12.99
C GLY A 148 13.98 -3.94 13.36
N VAL A 149 12.75 -4.47 13.37
CA VAL A 149 12.45 -5.88 13.67
C VAL A 149 12.28 -6.65 12.38
N ASP A 150 12.98 -7.78 12.24
CA ASP A 150 12.86 -8.65 11.08
C ASP A 150 11.52 -9.39 11.07
N LEU A 151 10.87 -9.44 9.90
CA LEU A 151 9.63 -10.17 9.68
C LEU A 151 9.90 -11.56 9.11
N SER A 152 8.89 -12.43 9.15
CA SER A 152 8.95 -13.71 8.46
C SER A 152 9.19 -13.49 6.96
N PRO A 153 10.21 -14.15 6.37
CA PRO A 153 10.63 -13.86 5.01
C PRO A 153 9.59 -14.30 3.97
N ILE A 154 9.49 -13.51 2.92
CA ILE A 154 8.90 -13.89 1.63
C ILE A 154 9.96 -13.66 0.57
N GLY A 155 10.22 -14.68 -0.26
CA GLY A 155 11.14 -14.53 -1.38
C GLY A 155 10.57 -13.61 -2.46
N GLU A 156 11.43 -12.85 -3.11
CA GLU A 156 11.08 -11.93 -4.22
C GLU A 156 10.39 -12.69 -5.36
N ALA A 157 10.89 -13.87 -5.74
CA ALA A 157 10.25 -14.74 -6.74
C ALA A 157 8.83 -15.18 -6.34
N SER A 158 8.55 -15.35 -5.05
CA SER A 158 7.19 -15.66 -4.57
C SER A 158 6.26 -14.45 -4.67
N ALA A 159 6.78 -13.26 -4.42
CA ALA A 159 6.04 -12.01 -4.58
C ALA A 159 5.75 -11.71 -6.05
N GLU A 160 6.73 -11.94 -6.94
CA GLU A 160 6.58 -11.85 -8.40
C GLU A 160 5.49 -12.79 -8.91
N LYS A 161 5.60 -14.08 -8.59
CA LYS A 161 4.60 -15.09 -8.97
C LYS A 161 3.19 -14.73 -8.49
N LEU A 162 3.05 -14.28 -7.24
CA LEU A 162 1.77 -13.83 -6.70
C LEU A 162 1.21 -12.65 -7.52
N TRP A 163 2.06 -11.69 -7.87
CA TRP A 163 1.66 -10.52 -8.64
C TRP A 163 1.25 -10.88 -10.07
N GLU A 164 2.00 -11.78 -10.75
CA GLU A 164 1.70 -12.27 -12.09
C GLU A 164 0.35 -13.00 -12.14
N GLN A 165 0.09 -13.88 -11.18
CA GLN A 165 -1.20 -14.58 -11.05
C GLN A 165 -2.41 -13.64 -10.96
N LEU A 166 -2.20 -12.41 -10.51
CA LEU A 166 -3.25 -11.41 -10.44
C LEU A 166 -3.46 -10.67 -11.77
N LEU A 167 -2.62 -10.86 -12.77
CA LEU A 167 -2.78 -10.27 -14.10
C LEU A 167 -3.66 -11.13 -15.02
N GLU A 168 -3.76 -12.41 -14.73
CA GLU A 168 -4.64 -13.35 -15.42
C GLU A 168 -6.12 -13.11 -15.05
#